data_3aed0b1f64396f4fa598538c465656ae
#
_entry.id   3aed0b1f64396f4fa598538c465656ae
#
_cell.length_a   1.000
_cell.length_b   1.000
_cell.length_c   1.000
_cell.angle_alpha   90.00
_cell.angle_beta   90.00
_cell.angle_gamma   90.00
#
_symmetry.space_group_name_H-M   'P 1'
#
loop_
_entity.id
_entity.type
_entity.pdbx_description
1 polymer ?
#
loop_
_entity_poly.entity_id
_entity_poly.type
_entity_poly.pdbx_seq_one_letter_code
_entity_poly.pdbx_strand_id
1 'polypeptide(L)'
;MQRRPAIILNFGSQYVQLIARRIREVGIYSEILPFNTKAEEILKRDPYCVILSGGPASVYEPYAPLPDEDIYRLGIPILGICYGLQAMVYQLGGVVERAIKQEYGRAKLKVIKDDPLFYGLPKEFDVWMSHADKVVSLPEGFEVLASSENSPNAVIKRDHLYGIQFHPEVAHTTYGREIFHNFLYKVCNAQKNWEVGDLVEEKLQEIRDTVKEGKVICALSGGVDSTVAAVLTHRAIGDRLECIFVDHGLLRKGEAQEVERYLKQLSLPFKKVDAGELFLSRLKGVEDPEEKRKIVGHTFIEVFEKEAERSGAEYLLQGTLYPDVVESAGIPGAKVIKTHHNVGGLPEKLGLKLLEP
;
A
#
# COMPACT_ATOMS: atom_id res chain seq x y z
N MET A 1 7.56 22.56 10.72
CA MET A 1 6.11 22.68 11.09
C MET A 1 5.49 21.30 10.97
N GLN A 2 4.78 20.84 11.98
CA GLN A 2 4.05 19.57 11.92
C GLN A 2 2.95 19.70 10.87
N ARG A 3 2.93 18.80 9.88
CA ARG A 3 1.90 18.80 8.84
C ARG A 3 0.60 18.28 9.43
N ARG A 4 -0.51 18.94 9.15
CA ARG A 4 -1.85 18.50 9.56
C ARG A 4 -2.29 17.32 8.68
N PRO A 5 -2.45 16.09 9.22
CA PRO A 5 -2.70 14.90 8.42
C PRO A 5 -4.18 14.67 8.10
N ALA A 6 -4.45 13.83 7.07
CA ALA A 6 -5.62 12.99 7.03
C ALA A 6 -5.24 11.65 7.68
N ILE A 7 -5.92 11.24 8.75
CA ILE A 7 -5.64 9.99 9.44
C ILE A 7 -6.47 8.87 8.84
N ILE A 8 -5.84 7.72 8.59
CA ILE A 8 -6.49 6.51 8.09
C ILE A 8 -6.38 5.44 9.16
N LEU A 9 -7.51 4.95 9.66
CA LEU A 9 -7.56 3.80 10.56
C LEU A 9 -7.61 2.51 9.74
N ASN A 10 -6.65 1.62 10.01
CA ASN A 10 -6.46 0.37 9.27
C ASN A 10 -7.23 -0.79 9.90
N PHE A 11 -8.31 -1.23 9.24
CA PHE A 11 -9.11 -2.39 9.63
C PHE A 11 -8.69 -3.70 8.93
N GLY A 12 -7.46 -3.76 8.40
CA GLY A 12 -6.94 -4.94 7.71
C GLY A 12 -7.23 -4.96 6.21
N SER A 13 -7.62 -3.84 5.62
CA SER A 13 -7.82 -3.73 4.18
C SER A 13 -6.50 -3.86 3.42
N GLN A 14 -6.48 -4.69 2.39
CA GLN A 14 -5.40 -4.71 1.41
C GLN A 14 -5.29 -3.37 0.61
N TYR A 15 -6.29 -2.50 0.67
CA TYR A 15 -6.31 -1.22 -0.04
C TYR A 15 -5.95 -0.01 0.82
N VAL A 16 -5.57 -0.18 2.09
CA VAL A 16 -5.29 0.94 3.00
C VAL A 16 -4.19 1.87 2.46
N GLN A 17 -3.14 1.32 1.84
CA GLN A 17 -2.08 2.10 1.22
C GLN A 17 -2.54 2.84 -0.05
N LEU A 18 -3.52 2.26 -0.79
CA LEU A 18 -4.13 2.97 -1.91
C LEU A 18 -4.93 4.18 -1.44
N ILE A 19 -5.65 4.08 -0.33
CA ILE A 19 -6.32 5.23 0.28
C ILE A 19 -5.30 6.33 0.60
N ALA A 20 -4.21 5.99 1.29
CA ALA A 20 -3.14 6.94 1.62
C ALA A 20 -2.54 7.58 0.36
N ARG A 21 -2.28 6.78 -0.67
CA ARG A 21 -1.79 7.25 -1.96
C ARG A 21 -2.76 8.22 -2.62
N ARG A 22 -4.06 7.91 -2.69
CA ARG A 22 -5.07 8.80 -3.29
C ARG A 22 -5.18 10.14 -2.58
N ILE A 23 -5.10 10.15 -1.26
CA ILE A 23 -5.07 11.38 -0.45
C ILE A 23 -3.83 12.22 -0.78
N ARG A 24 -2.67 11.58 -0.88
CA ARG A 24 -1.41 12.23 -1.26
C ARG A 24 -1.42 12.74 -2.71
N GLU A 25 -2.01 12.00 -3.64
CA GLU A 25 -2.17 12.40 -5.04
C GLU A 25 -3.04 13.67 -5.20
N VAL A 26 -3.94 13.95 -4.25
CA VAL A 26 -4.69 15.21 -4.22
C VAL A 26 -4.03 16.28 -3.35
N GLY A 27 -2.83 16.05 -2.84
CA GLY A 27 -1.97 17.05 -2.21
C GLY A 27 -2.14 17.19 -0.69
N ILE A 28 -2.68 16.18 0.00
CA ILE A 28 -2.83 16.17 1.46
C ILE A 28 -1.93 15.10 2.08
N TYR A 29 -1.20 15.46 3.14
CA TYR A 29 -0.42 14.52 3.94
C TYR A 29 -1.33 13.51 4.65
N SER A 30 -0.95 12.23 4.68
CA SER A 30 -1.74 11.18 5.30
C SER A 30 -0.89 10.28 6.20
N GLU A 31 -1.49 9.83 7.31
CA GLU A 31 -0.91 8.85 8.24
C GLU A 31 -1.84 7.65 8.39
N ILE A 32 -1.26 6.45 8.42
CA ILE A 32 -1.99 5.21 8.69
C ILE A 32 -1.75 4.82 10.14
N LEU A 33 -2.83 4.63 10.90
CA LEU A 33 -2.79 4.21 12.29
C LEU A 33 -3.57 2.89 12.47
N PRO A 34 -3.29 2.12 13.53
CA PRO A 34 -4.11 0.97 13.90
C PRO A 34 -5.58 1.36 14.14
N PHE A 35 -6.50 0.45 13.81
CA PHE A 35 -7.95 0.69 13.95
C PHE A 35 -8.37 1.08 15.38
N ASN A 36 -7.67 0.56 16.39
CA ASN A 36 -7.95 0.76 17.79
C ASN A 36 -7.24 1.97 18.42
N THR A 37 -6.66 2.85 17.60
CA THR A 37 -6.05 4.11 18.07
C THR A 37 -7.09 4.96 18.78
N LYS A 38 -6.74 5.45 19.97
CA LYS A 38 -7.64 6.22 20.81
C LYS A 38 -7.94 7.60 20.26
N ALA A 39 -9.17 8.06 20.46
CA ALA A 39 -9.64 9.39 20.02
C ALA A 39 -8.72 10.53 20.48
N GLU A 40 -8.22 10.47 21.72
CA GLU A 40 -7.27 11.45 22.26
C GLU A 40 -5.93 11.48 21.51
N GLU A 41 -5.44 10.33 21.08
CA GLU A 41 -4.20 10.22 20.31
C GLU A 41 -4.36 10.77 18.90
N ILE A 42 -5.53 10.54 18.28
CA ILE A 42 -5.91 11.12 17.01
C ILE A 42 -5.95 12.65 17.12
N LEU A 43 -6.61 13.16 18.14
CA LEU A 43 -6.78 14.62 18.36
C LEU A 43 -5.43 15.33 18.55
N LYS A 44 -4.45 14.71 19.23
CA LYS A 44 -3.10 15.28 19.41
C LYS A 44 -2.35 15.53 18.09
N ARG A 45 -2.77 14.88 17.00
CA ARG A 45 -2.18 15.07 15.66
C ARG A 45 -2.82 16.22 14.88
N ASP A 46 -3.85 16.85 15.42
CA ASP A 46 -4.65 17.93 14.79
C ASP A 46 -5.04 17.57 13.34
N PRO A 47 -5.75 16.45 13.08
CA PRO A 47 -6.03 16.01 11.73
C PRO A 47 -7.10 16.85 11.02
N TYR A 48 -7.07 16.88 9.68
CA TYR A 48 -8.16 17.40 8.87
C TYR A 48 -9.40 16.51 8.94
N CYS A 49 -9.17 15.20 8.97
CA CYS A 49 -10.23 14.19 8.97
C CYS A 49 -9.71 12.84 9.44
N VAL A 50 -10.64 11.93 9.72
CA VAL A 50 -10.38 10.51 9.95
C VAL A 50 -11.06 9.70 8.84
N ILE A 51 -10.32 8.75 8.24
CA ILE A 51 -10.85 7.82 7.25
C ILE A 51 -10.82 6.42 7.87
N LEU A 52 -11.96 5.76 7.91
CA LEU A 52 -12.10 4.38 8.33
C LEU A 52 -11.97 3.51 7.08
N SER A 53 -10.92 2.70 6.97
CA SER A 53 -10.67 1.88 5.79
C SER A 53 -11.69 0.75 5.64
N GLY A 54 -11.68 0.07 4.51
CA GLY A 54 -12.30 -1.24 4.38
C GLY A 54 -11.65 -2.29 5.29
N GLY A 55 -12.20 -3.49 5.31
CA GLY A 55 -11.67 -4.61 6.08
C GLY A 55 -12.36 -5.93 5.69
N PRO A 56 -11.74 -7.09 5.98
CA PRO A 56 -12.26 -8.40 5.60
C PRO A 56 -13.30 -8.97 6.59
N ALA A 57 -13.43 -8.37 7.79
CA ALA A 57 -14.30 -8.87 8.85
C ALA A 57 -15.76 -8.41 8.66
N SER A 58 -16.68 -9.06 9.39
CA SER A 58 -18.06 -8.60 9.56
C SER A 58 -18.22 -7.95 10.95
N VAL A 59 -18.88 -6.79 11.01
CA VAL A 59 -18.97 -5.97 12.23
C VAL A 59 -19.69 -6.64 13.40
N TYR A 60 -20.51 -7.64 13.11
CA TYR A 60 -21.28 -8.41 14.10
C TYR A 60 -20.57 -9.70 14.54
N GLU A 61 -19.39 -10.00 14.00
CA GLU A 61 -18.60 -11.15 14.43
C GLU A 61 -17.93 -10.92 15.79
N PRO A 62 -17.72 -11.97 16.60
CA PRO A 62 -16.92 -11.86 17.80
C PRO A 62 -15.51 -11.33 17.48
N TYR A 63 -15.06 -10.33 18.25
CA TYR A 63 -13.75 -9.68 18.05
C TYR A 63 -13.60 -8.89 16.74
N ALA A 64 -14.72 -8.49 16.11
CA ALA A 64 -14.66 -7.57 14.98
C ALA A 64 -13.80 -6.34 15.29
N PRO A 65 -12.91 -5.90 14.38
CA PRO A 65 -12.09 -4.71 14.62
C PRO A 65 -12.97 -3.46 14.56
N LEU A 66 -13.32 -2.90 15.71
CA LEU A 66 -14.09 -1.68 15.85
C LEU A 66 -13.20 -0.54 16.34
N PRO A 67 -13.39 0.69 15.84
CA PRO A 67 -12.64 1.84 16.32
C PRO A 67 -13.12 2.27 17.70
N ASP A 68 -12.36 3.17 18.34
CA ASP A 68 -12.80 3.85 19.56
C ASP A 68 -14.04 4.70 19.24
N GLU A 69 -15.16 4.45 19.94
CA GLU A 69 -16.43 5.15 19.68
C GLU A 69 -16.36 6.67 19.86
N ASP A 70 -15.44 7.13 20.69
CA ASP A 70 -15.28 8.56 20.95
C ASP A 70 -14.78 9.35 19.73
N ILE A 71 -14.24 8.67 18.69
CA ILE A 71 -13.87 9.33 17.44
C ILE A 71 -15.04 10.03 16.79
N TYR A 72 -16.26 9.46 16.89
CA TYR A 72 -17.47 10.03 16.28
C TYR A 72 -17.92 11.32 16.94
N ARG A 73 -17.42 11.63 18.15
CA ARG A 73 -17.74 12.83 18.94
C ARG A 73 -16.69 13.93 18.83
N LEU A 74 -15.59 13.69 18.11
CA LEU A 74 -14.48 14.67 18.01
C LEU A 74 -14.84 15.94 17.21
N GLY A 75 -15.98 15.94 16.47
CA GLY A 75 -16.32 17.04 15.58
C GLY A 75 -15.44 17.16 14.34
N ILE A 76 -14.58 16.17 14.09
CA ILE A 76 -13.69 16.08 12.94
C ILE A 76 -14.41 15.30 11.83
N PRO A 77 -14.36 15.73 10.55
CA PRO A 77 -14.98 14.97 9.45
C PRO A 77 -14.47 13.53 9.39
N ILE A 78 -15.40 12.58 9.29
CA ILE A 78 -15.10 11.15 9.17
C ILE A 78 -15.66 10.60 7.87
N LEU A 79 -14.86 9.80 7.15
CA LEU A 79 -15.28 9.05 5.97
C LEU A 79 -15.09 7.54 6.22
N GLY A 80 -16.17 6.80 6.40
CA GLY A 80 -16.16 5.35 6.45
C GLY A 80 -16.24 4.73 5.05
N ILE A 81 -15.28 3.87 4.69
CA ILE A 81 -15.23 3.18 3.39
C ILE A 81 -15.54 1.69 3.62
N CYS A 82 -16.54 1.16 2.94
CA CYS A 82 -16.95 -0.25 2.98
C CYS A 82 -17.12 -0.77 4.42
N TYR A 83 -16.17 -1.53 4.96
CA TYR A 83 -16.21 -1.96 6.36
C TYR A 83 -16.25 -0.76 7.34
N GLY A 84 -15.52 0.31 7.05
CA GLY A 84 -15.53 1.53 7.89
C GLY A 84 -16.89 2.21 7.97
N LEU A 85 -17.68 2.21 6.87
CA LEU A 85 -19.09 2.61 6.89
C LEU A 85 -19.89 1.68 7.80
N GLN A 86 -19.73 0.36 7.65
CA GLN A 86 -20.49 -0.64 8.41
C GLN A 86 -20.18 -0.55 9.90
N ALA A 87 -18.90 -0.37 10.28
CA ALA A 87 -18.46 -0.19 11.66
C ALA A 87 -19.10 1.07 12.30
N MET A 88 -19.09 2.18 11.57
CA MET A 88 -19.71 3.43 12.00
C MET A 88 -21.23 3.25 12.21
N VAL A 89 -21.92 2.66 11.25
CA VAL A 89 -23.38 2.41 11.34
C VAL A 89 -23.70 1.49 12.52
N TYR A 90 -22.95 0.41 12.69
CA TYR A 90 -23.17 -0.57 13.75
C TYR A 90 -22.99 0.05 15.14
N GLN A 91 -21.89 0.78 15.37
CA GLN A 91 -21.62 1.42 16.67
C GLN A 91 -22.59 2.57 17.01
N LEU A 92 -23.16 3.22 15.99
CA LEU A 92 -24.12 4.30 16.18
C LEU A 92 -25.57 3.82 16.27
N GLY A 93 -25.81 2.50 16.32
CA GLY A 93 -27.14 1.90 16.56
C GLY A 93 -27.92 1.57 15.29
N GLY A 94 -27.29 1.56 14.12
CA GLY A 94 -27.88 1.03 12.90
C GLY A 94 -27.73 -0.48 12.77
N VAL A 95 -28.18 -1.05 11.66
CA VAL A 95 -28.18 -2.49 11.41
C VAL A 95 -27.39 -2.82 10.16
N VAL A 96 -26.43 -3.73 10.31
CA VAL A 96 -25.63 -4.31 9.24
C VAL A 96 -25.90 -5.80 9.20
N GLU A 97 -26.19 -6.35 8.04
CA GLU A 97 -26.50 -7.77 7.84
C GLU A 97 -25.77 -8.31 6.61
N ARG A 98 -25.58 -9.63 6.61
CA ARG A 98 -25.08 -10.32 5.43
C ARG A 98 -26.05 -10.17 4.27
N ALA A 99 -25.57 -9.69 3.13
CA ALA A 99 -26.38 -9.54 1.94
C ALA A 99 -26.76 -10.90 1.35
N ILE A 100 -28.03 -11.08 0.96
CA ILE A 100 -28.48 -12.27 0.23
C ILE A 100 -27.74 -12.36 -1.10
N LYS A 101 -27.57 -11.23 -1.77
CA LYS A 101 -26.79 -11.07 -3.00
C LYS A 101 -25.59 -10.19 -2.67
N GLN A 102 -24.42 -10.81 -2.62
CA GLN A 102 -23.15 -10.10 -2.42
C GLN A 102 -22.81 -9.23 -3.65
N GLU A 103 -22.19 -8.08 -3.45
CA GLU A 103 -21.78 -7.19 -4.52
C GLU A 103 -20.25 -7.21 -4.69
N TYR A 104 -19.79 -7.80 -5.80
CA TYR A 104 -18.41 -7.78 -6.22
C TYR A 104 -18.32 -7.31 -7.68
N GLY A 105 -17.55 -6.25 -7.92
CA GLY A 105 -17.35 -5.70 -9.25
C GLY A 105 -17.99 -4.34 -9.48
N ARG A 106 -18.26 -4.01 -10.73
CA ARG A 106 -18.82 -2.73 -11.13
C ARG A 106 -20.30 -2.64 -10.79
N ALA A 107 -20.69 -1.49 -10.21
CA ALA A 107 -22.06 -1.12 -9.96
C ALA A 107 -22.32 0.33 -10.41
N LYS A 108 -23.54 0.66 -10.74
CA LYS A 108 -23.97 2.04 -11.02
C LYS A 108 -24.35 2.71 -9.71
N LEU A 109 -23.67 3.80 -9.36
CA LEU A 109 -24.06 4.68 -8.27
C LEU A 109 -24.99 5.76 -8.81
N LYS A 110 -26.11 5.96 -8.14
CA LYS A 110 -27.08 7.02 -8.46
C LYS A 110 -27.13 8.03 -7.32
N VAL A 111 -26.73 9.26 -7.60
CA VAL A 111 -26.76 10.37 -6.64
C VAL A 111 -28.20 10.84 -6.48
N ILE A 112 -28.71 10.79 -5.24
CA ILE A 112 -30.10 11.13 -4.86
C ILE A 112 -30.19 12.57 -4.37
N LYS A 113 -29.19 13.00 -3.58
CA LYS A 113 -29.14 14.35 -3.00
C LYS A 113 -27.86 15.06 -3.40
N ASP A 114 -27.94 16.36 -3.59
CA ASP A 114 -26.77 17.20 -3.80
C ASP A 114 -26.01 17.35 -2.49
N ASP A 115 -24.70 17.16 -2.56
CA ASP A 115 -23.79 17.29 -1.43
C ASP A 115 -22.40 17.72 -1.92
N PRO A 116 -21.61 18.46 -1.10
CA PRO A 116 -20.26 18.80 -1.44
C PRO A 116 -19.38 17.62 -1.86
N LEU A 117 -19.64 16.40 -1.37
CA LEU A 117 -18.95 15.18 -1.75
C LEU A 117 -19.05 14.88 -3.25
N PHE A 118 -20.18 15.23 -3.88
CA PHE A 118 -20.46 15.00 -5.30
C PHE A 118 -20.29 16.25 -6.18
N TYR A 119 -19.63 17.28 -5.66
CA TYR A 119 -19.42 18.52 -6.42
C TYR A 119 -18.70 18.25 -7.75
N GLY A 120 -19.33 18.68 -8.86
CA GLY A 120 -18.81 18.53 -10.21
C GLY A 120 -18.90 17.12 -10.79
N LEU A 121 -19.54 16.18 -10.10
CA LEU A 121 -19.74 14.81 -10.58
C LEU A 121 -21.10 14.64 -11.27
N PRO A 122 -21.23 13.69 -12.22
CA PRO A 122 -22.53 13.35 -12.81
C PRO A 122 -23.44 12.70 -11.79
N LYS A 123 -24.75 12.73 -12.05
CA LYS A 123 -25.75 12.09 -11.18
C LYS A 123 -25.70 10.56 -11.17
N GLU A 124 -25.02 9.95 -12.14
CA GLU A 124 -24.83 8.51 -12.24
C GLU A 124 -23.44 8.20 -12.78
N PHE A 125 -22.74 7.26 -12.13
CA PHE A 125 -21.41 6.81 -12.55
C PHE A 125 -21.06 5.43 -12.01
N ASP A 126 -20.00 4.81 -12.58
CA ASP A 126 -19.54 3.50 -12.19
C ASP A 126 -18.65 3.54 -10.94
N VAL A 127 -18.95 2.64 -10.00
CA VAL A 127 -18.17 2.42 -8.78
C VAL A 127 -17.80 0.95 -8.63
N TRP A 128 -16.78 0.67 -7.83
CA TRP A 128 -16.36 -0.68 -7.51
C TRP A 128 -16.88 -1.11 -6.15
N MET A 129 -17.72 -2.15 -6.14
CA MET A 129 -18.22 -2.80 -4.94
C MET A 129 -17.39 -4.03 -4.61
N SER A 130 -17.16 -4.29 -3.33
CA SER A 130 -16.45 -5.47 -2.84
C SER A 130 -16.89 -5.76 -1.40
N HIS A 131 -18.14 -6.22 -1.24
CA HIS A 131 -18.69 -6.49 0.09
C HIS A 131 -19.71 -7.63 0.10
N ALA A 132 -19.70 -8.39 1.22
CA ALA A 132 -20.65 -9.43 1.54
C ALA A 132 -21.78 -8.92 2.45
N ASP A 133 -21.51 -7.88 3.23
CA ASP A 133 -22.44 -7.27 4.19
C ASP A 133 -22.94 -5.93 3.69
N LYS A 134 -24.16 -5.55 4.09
CA LYS A 134 -24.78 -4.28 3.72
C LYS A 134 -25.45 -3.60 4.90
N VAL A 135 -25.53 -2.29 4.84
CA VAL A 135 -26.32 -1.47 5.76
C VAL A 135 -27.80 -1.63 5.43
N VAL A 136 -28.58 -2.15 6.38
CA VAL A 136 -30.02 -2.37 6.24
C VAL A 136 -30.81 -1.25 6.87
N SER A 137 -30.44 -0.81 8.07
CA SER A 137 -31.08 0.29 8.78
C SER A 137 -30.04 1.31 9.20
N LEU A 138 -30.36 2.58 8.94
CA LEU A 138 -29.50 3.70 9.33
C LEU A 138 -29.74 4.08 10.79
N PRO A 139 -28.69 4.54 11.50
CA PRO A 139 -28.87 5.18 12.79
C PRO A 139 -29.67 6.48 12.65
N GLU A 140 -30.23 6.95 13.76
CA GLU A 140 -31.01 8.21 13.79
C GLU A 140 -30.18 9.40 13.27
N GLY A 141 -30.83 10.24 12.46
CA GLY A 141 -30.24 11.45 11.88
C GLY A 141 -29.40 11.24 10.63
N PHE A 142 -29.12 9.99 10.22
CA PHE A 142 -28.46 9.77 8.93
C PHE A 142 -29.43 9.89 7.76
N GLU A 143 -28.94 10.45 6.66
CA GLU A 143 -29.63 10.54 5.38
C GLU A 143 -28.87 9.82 4.28
N VAL A 144 -29.60 9.33 3.28
CA VAL A 144 -29.03 8.70 2.09
C VAL A 144 -28.73 9.75 1.05
N LEU A 145 -27.47 9.80 0.59
CA LEU A 145 -27.01 10.71 -0.47
C LEU A 145 -26.99 10.03 -1.85
N ALA A 146 -26.68 8.71 -1.88
CA ALA A 146 -26.64 7.94 -3.13
C ALA A 146 -26.96 6.47 -2.88
N SER A 147 -27.45 5.78 -3.91
CA SER A 147 -27.79 4.36 -3.89
C SER A 147 -27.22 3.60 -5.09
N SER A 148 -27.07 2.28 -4.97
CA SER A 148 -26.91 1.37 -6.09
C SER A 148 -28.08 0.37 -6.14
N GLU A 149 -28.11 -0.49 -7.16
CA GLU A 149 -29.19 -1.47 -7.34
C GLU A 149 -29.33 -2.40 -6.10
N ASN A 150 -28.22 -2.84 -5.52
CA ASN A 150 -28.23 -3.78 -4.38
C ASN A 150 -27.85 -3.13 -3.04
N SER A 151 -27.42 -1.86 -3.04
CA SER A 151 -27.05 -1.09 -1.86
C SER A 151 -27.84 0.22 -1.82
N PRO A 152 -29.05 0.22 -1.26
CA PRO A 152 -29.90 1.43 -1.17
C PRO A 152 -29.25 2.53 -0.31
N ASN A 153 -28.38 2.16 0.63
CA ASN A 153 -27.63 3.04 1.52
C ASN A 153 -26.15 3.13 1.09
N ALA A 154 -25.88 3.27 -0.23
CA ALA A 154 -24.52 3.22 -0.76
C ALA A 154 -23.67 4.41 -0.33
N VAL A 155 -24.27 5.59 -0.12
CA VAL A 155 -23.62 6.76 0.48
C VAL A 155 -24.56 7.40 1.47
N ILE A 156 -24.07 7.59 2.68
CA ILE A 156 -24.84 8.16 3.79
C ILE A 156 -24.09 9.31 4.46
N LYS A 157 -24.83 10.17 5.14
CA LYS A 157 -24.29 11.33 5.86
C LYS A 157 -25.11 11.64 7.12
N ARG A 158 -24.40 12.09 8.15
CA ARG A 158 -24.97 12.82 9.30
C ARG A 158 -23.94 13.85 9.77
N ASP A 159 -24.23 15.13 9.70
CA ASP A 159 -23.33 16.21 10.06
C ASP A 159 -21.94 16.08 9.40
N HIS A 160 -20.91 15.79 10.19
CA HIS A 160 -19.52 15.58 9.76
C HIS A 160 -19.17 14.10 9.47
N LEU A 161 -20.13 13.19 9.62
CA LEU A 161 -19.95 11.76 9.40
C LEU A 161 -20.44 11.36 8.02
N TYR A 162 -19.57 10.81 7.21
CA TYR A 162 -19.85 10.28 5.87
C TYR A 162 -19.54 8.80 5.80
N GLY A 163 -20.32 8.05 5.06
CA GLY A 163 -20.06 6.64 4.81
C GLY A 163 -20.32 6.30 3.35
N ILE A 164 -19.43 5.51 2.75
CA ILE A 164 -19.53 5.01 1.37
C ILE A 164 -19.30 3.50 1.34
N GLN A 165 -20.16 2.77 0.63
CA GLN A 165 -20.09 1.31 0.57
C GLN A 165 -19.07 0.81 -0.46
N PHE A 166 -18.83 1.58 -1.51
CA PHE A 166 -17.88 1.26 -2.57
C PHE A 166 -16.45 1.72 -2.24
N HIS A 167 -15.51 1.33 -3.07
CA HIS A 167 -14.09 1.65 -2.93
C HIS A 167 -13.67 2.78 -3.89
N PRO A 168 -13.54 4.03 -3.42
CA PRO A 168 -13.10 5.15 -4.26
C PRO A 168 -11.59 5.09 -4.57
N GLU A 169 -10.81 4.35 -3.76
CA GLU A 169 -9.36 4.23 -3.90
C GLU A 169 -8.92 3.42 -5.11
N VAL A 170 -9.76 2.49 -5.61
CA VAL A 170 -9.40 1.61 -6.72
C VAL A 170 -9.66 2.25 -8.08
N ALA A 171 -8.89 1.86 -9.10
CA ALA A 171 -8.97 2.43 -10.44
C ALA A 171 -10.32 2.18 -11.17
N HIS A 172 -11.10 1.21 -10.70
CA HIS A 172 -12.40 0.84 -11.29
C HIS A 172 -13.54 1.78 -10.86
N THR A 173 -13.35 2.61 -9.85
CA THR A 173 -14.28 3.69 -9.50
C THR A 173 -13.93 4.92 -10.33
N THR A 174 -14.83 5.29 -11.25
CA THR A 174 -14.54 6.29 -12.30
C THR A 174 -14.13 7.66 -11.74
N TYR A 175 -14.78 8.13 -10.66
CA TYR A 175 -14.51 9.44 -10.05
C TYR A 175 -13.95 9.32 -8.62
N GLY A 176 -13.18 8.25 -8.36
CA GLY A 176 -12.65 8.02 -7.02
C GLY A 176 -11.71 9.12 -6.52
N ARG A 177 -10.88 9.67 -7.41
CA ARG A 177 -9.98 10.79 -7.09
C ARG A 177 -10.75 12.05 -6.76
N GLU A 178 -11.80 12.37 -7.51
CA GLU A 178 -12.66 13.52 -7.33
C GLU A 178 -13.44 13.42 -6.01
N ILE A 179 -13.86 12.23 -5.62
CA ILE A 179 -14.54 11.99 -4.33
C ILE A 179 -13.57 12.30 -3.18
N PHE A 180 -12.31 11.82 -3.22
CA PHE A 180 -11.31 12.18 -2.21
C PHE A 180 -11.00 13.69 -2.22
N HIS A 181 -10.86 14.29 -3.40
CA HIS A 181 -10.65 15.73 -3.52
C HIS A 181 -11.82 16.51 -2.89
N ASN A 182 -13.06 16.17 -3.22
CA ASN A 182 -14.22 16.84 -2.70
C ASN A 182 -14.35 16.66 -1.19
N PHE A 183 -14.14 15.44 -0.67
CA PHE A 183 -14.16 15.21 0.77
C PHE A 183 -13.12 16.08 1.47
N LEU A 184 -11.86 16.06 1.01
CA LEU A 184 -10.77 16.78 1.68
C LEU A 184 -10.92 18.31 1.55
N TYR A 185 -11.23 18.83 0.37
CA TYR A 185 -11.24 20.27 0.14
C TYR A 185 -12.62 20.95 0.35
N LYS A 186 -13.72 20.23 0.09
CA LYS A 186 -15.06 20.82 0.20
C LYS A 186 -15.74 20.49 1.54
N VAL A 187 -15.49 19.29 2.09
CA VAL A 187 -16.06 18.88 3.37
C VAL A 187 -15.12 19.22 4.52
N CYS A 188 -13.84 18.87 4.42
CA CYS A 188 -12.87 19.06 5.50
C CYS A 188 -12.19 20.43 5.49
N ASN A 189 -12.38 21.26 4.46
CA ASN A 189 -11.65 22.53 4.29
C ASN A 189 -10.12 22.39 4.39
N ALA A 190 -9.58 21.25 3.95
CA ALA A 190 -8.15 20.99 4.00
C ALA A 190 -7.39 21.94 3.07
N GLN A 191 -6.16 22.28 3.45
CA GLN A 191 -5.23 23.04 2.62
C GLN A 191 -4.13 22.11 2.12
N LYS A 192 -3.73 22.27 0.85
CA LYS A 192 -2.63 21.50 0.27
C LYS A 192 -1.38 21.61 1.15
N ASN A 193 -0.86 20.49 1.60
CA ASN A 193 0.28 20.43 2.50
C ASN A 193 1.25 19.26 2.20
N TRP A 194 1.09 18.64 1.01
CA TRP A 194 1.93 17.54 0.59
C TRP A 194 2.22 17.57 -0.92
N GLU A 195 3.45 17.25 -1.29
CA GLU A 195 3.92 17.12 -2.67
C GLU A 195 4.78 15.85 -2.83
N VAL A 196 4.91 15.32 -4.07
CA VAL A 196 5.71 14.11 -4.34
C VAL A 196 7.17 14.28 -3.92
N GLY A 197 7.72 15.49 -4.07
CA GLY A 197 9.08 15.81 -3.61
C GLY A 197 9.30 15.54 -2.12
N ASP A 198 8.29 15.80 -1.30
CA ASP A 198 8.33 15.55 0.14
C ASP A 198 8.52 14.06 0.47
N LEU A 199 7.86 13.17 -0.28
CA LEU A 199 8.02 11.72 -0.09
C LEU A 199 9.46 11.29 -0.36
N VAL A 200 10.07 11.81 -1.43
CA VAL A 200 11.46 11.49 -1.77
C VAL A 200 12.38 11.92 -0.64
N GLU A 201 12.25 13.15 -0.14
CA GLU A 201 13.10 13.65 0.96
C GLU A 201 12.86 12.90 2.27
N GLU A 202 11.61 12.55 2.59
CA GLU A 202 11.26 11.70 3.74
C GLU A 202 11.96 10.33 3.64
N LYS A 203 11.92 9.69 2.46
CA LYS A 203 12.58 8.40 2.23
C LYS A 203 14.11 8.50 2.25
N LEU A 204 14.69 9.56 1.70
CA LEU A 204 16.13 9.80 1.79
C LEU A 204 16.58 9.97 3.25
N GLN A 205 15.80 10.68 4.06
CA GLN A 205 16.10 10.88 5.48
C GLN A 205 15.96 9.56 6.28
N GLU A 206 14.89 8.79 6.03
CA GLU A 206 14.68 7.48 6.64
C GLU A 206 15.84 6.53 6.36
N ILE A 207 16.34 6.49 5.12
CA ILE A 207 17.53 5.71 4.74
C ILE A 207 18.75 6.18 5.52
N ARG A 208 19.00 7.50 5.59
CA ARG A 208 20.14 8.07 6.33
C ARG A 208 20.11 7.70 7.82
N ASP A 209 18.93 7.84 8.45
CA ASP A 209 18.75 7.56 9.87
C ASP A 209 18.89 6.07 10.20
N THR A 210 18.48 5.19 9.26
CA THR A 210 18.59 3.74 9.42
C THR A 210 20.03 3.26 9.21
N VAL A 211 20.63 3.66 8.10
CA VAL A 211 21.97 3.17 7.68
C VAL A 211 23.09 3.84 8.46
N LYS A 212 22.92 5.12 8.83
CA LYS A 212 23.96 5.94 9.48
C LYS A 212 25.29 5.88 8.72
N GLU A 213 26.33 5.30 9.33
CA GLU A 213 27.67 5.14 8.74
C GLU A 213 27.86 3.76 8.08
N GLY A 214 26.86 2.87 8.15
CA GLY A 214 26.92 1.53 7.61
C GLY A 214 27.02 1.48 6.08
N LYS A 215 27.37 0.30 5.57
CA LYS A 215 27.38 0.01 4.14
C LYS A 215 26.18 -0.83 3.73
N VAL A 216 25.70 -0.58 2.54
CA VAL A 216 24.53 -1.26 1.96
C VAL A 216 24.95 -2.01 0.71
N ILE A 217 24.50 -3.26 0.56
CA ILE A 217 24.62 -4.02 -0.68
C ILE A 217 23.24 -4.25 -1.31
N CYS A 218 23.18 -4.21 -2.63
CA CYS A 218 21.96 -4.39 -3.41
C CYS A 218 22.18 -5.40 -4.54
N ALA A 219 21.29 -6.39 -4.67
CA ALA A 219 21.22 -7.21 -5.86
C ALA A 219 20.35 -6.50 -6.91
N LEU A 220 20.95 -6.09 -8.03
CA LEU A 220 20.23 -5.47 -9.15
C LEU A 220 19.79 -6.53 -10.14
N SER A 221 18.48 -6.66 -10.35
CA SER A 221 17.89 -7.53 -11.37
C SER A 221 17.74 -6.83 -12.73
N GLY A 222 17.98 -5.51 -12.81
CA GLY A 222 17.61 -4.68 -13.97
C GLY A 222 16.13 -4.29 -14.00
N GLY A 223 15.33 -4.75 -13.04
CA GLY A 223 13.93 -4.36 -12.88
C GLY A 223 13.77 -2.95 -12.28
N VAL A 224 12.58 -2.37 -12.47
CA VAL A 224 12.27 -1.00 -12.02
C VAL A 224 12.42 -0.86 -10.51
N ASP A 225 11.92 -1.83 -9.74
CA ASP A 225 11.83 -1.73 -8.28
C ASP A 225 13.20 -1.72 -7.61
N SER A 226 14.06 -2.68 -7.96
CA SER A 226 15.44 -2.71 -7.46
C SER A 226 16.23 -1.48 -7.89
N THR A 227 15.98 -0.97 -9.10
CA THR A 227 16.66 0.23 -9.60
C THR A 227 16.22 1.49 -8.85
N VAL A 228 14.92 1.66 -8.62
CA VAL A 228 14.39 2.81 -7.85
C VAL A 228 14.92 2.79 -6.42
N ALA A 229 14.88 1.64 -5.75
CA ALA A 229 15.44 1.48 -4.42
C ALA A 229 16.94 1.82 -4.38
N ALA A 230 17.72 1.34 -5.37
CA ALA A 230 19.13 1.65 -5.48
C ALA A 230 19.41 3.14 -5.70
N VAL A 231 18.65 3.80 -6.59
CA VAL A 231 18.78 5.26 -6.85
C VAL A 231 18.47 6.07 -5.59
N LEU A 232 17.39 5.74 -4.87
CA LEU A 232 17.05 6.43 -3.62
C LEU A 232 18.17 6.23 -2.58
N THR A 233 18.64 5.01 -2.41
CA THR A 233 19.68 4.71 -1.44
C THR A 233 21.01 5.39 -1.82
N HIS A 234 21.40 5.37 -3.08
CA HIS A 234 22.60 6.07 -3.53
C HIS A 234 22.51 7.59 -3.32
N ARG A 235 21.36 8.21 -3.58
CA ARG A 235 21.12 9.63 -3.27
C ARG A 235 21.19 9.93 -1.76
N ALA A 236 20.82 8.98 -0.91
CA ALA A 236 20.85 9.15 0.53
C ALA A 236 22.24 9.00 1.13
N ILE A 237 23.01 7.99 0.71
CA ILE A 237 24.27 7.56 1.36
C ILE A 237 25.49 7.53 0.44
N GLY A 238 25.34 7.84 -0.85
CA GLY A 238 26.45 7.89 -1.82
C GLY A 238 27.16 6.55 -2.02
N ASP A 239 28.49 6.59 -2.03
CA ASP A 239 29.36 5.45 -2.31
C ASP A 239 29.33 4.34 -1.24
N ARG A 240 28.56 4.51 -0.17
CA ARG A 240 28.29 3.45 0.82
C ARG A 240 27.30 2.40 0.33
N LEU A 241 26.66 2.63 -0.83
CA LEU A 241 25.89 1.63 -1.55
C LEU A 241 26.79 0.90 -2.55
N GLU A 242 26.81 -0.43 -2.54
CA GLU A 242 27.38 -1.28 -3.57
C GLU A 242 26.30 -2.11 -4.25
N CYS A 243 26.15 -1.95 -5.56
CA CYS A 243 25.17 -2.71 -6.35
C CYS A 243 25.86 -3.86 -7.07
N ILE A 244 25.30 -5.06 -7.00
CA ILE A 244 25.78 -6.27 -7.67
C ILE A 244 24.82 -6.65 -8.79
N PHE A 245 25.31 -6.64 -10.01
CA PHE A 245 24.58 -7.16 -11.16
C PHE A 245 25.20 -8.50 -11.58
N VAL A 246 24.44 -9.59 -11.42
CA VAL A 246 24.88 -10.95 -11.77
C VAL A 246 24.43 -11.29 -13.18
N ASP A 247 25.39 -11.45 -14.09
CA ASP A 247 25.14 -12.02 -15.42
C ASP A 247 25.23 -13.55 -15.33
N HIS A 248 24.06 -14.17 -15.25
CA HIS A 248 23.91 -15.61 -15.06
C HIS A 248 23.83 -16.39 -16.40
N GLY A 249 24.04 -15.72 -17.53
CA GLY A 249 24.01 -16.36 -18.86
C GLY A 249 22.63 -16.79 -19.36
N LEU A 250 21.55 -16.50 -18.61
CA LEU A 250 20.16 -16.81 -18.98
C LEU A 250 19.39 -15.55 -19.37
N LEU A 251 20.08 -14.42 -19.47
CA LEU A 251 19.50 -13.15 -19.94
C LEU A 251 19.18 -13.21 -21.44
N ARG A 252 18.27 -12.36 -21.89
CA ARG A 252 18.01 -12.21 -23.31
C ARG A 252 19.24 -11.68 -24.03
N LYS A 253 19.33 -11.96 -25.35
CA LYS A 253 20.43 -11.45 -26.17
C LYS A 253 20.53 -9.93 -26.07
N GLY A 254 21.67 -9.43 -25.59
CA GLY A 254 21.92 -7.98 -25.44
C GLY A 254 21.41 -7.35 -24.15
N GLU A 255 20.62 -8.07 -23.33
CA GLU A 255 20.01 -7.52 -22.12
C GLU A 255 21.04 -7.09 -21.07
N ALA A 256 22.11 -7.89 -20.87
CA ALA A 256 23.18 -7.52 -19.94
C ALA A 256 23.82 -6.17 -20.29
N GLN A 257 24.09 -5.94 -21.60
CA GLN A 257 24.66 -4.67 -22.08
C GLN A 257 23.70 -3.49 -21.96
N GLU A 258 22.39 -3.74 -22.13
CA GLU A 258 21.35 -2.72 -21.94
C GLU A 258 21.25 -2.31 -20.46
N VAL A 259 21.23 -3.28 -19.54
CA VAL A 259 21.23 -3.03 -18.10
C VAL A 259 22.48 -2.26 -17.67
N GLU A 260 23.67 -2.68 -18.11
CA GLU A 260 24.90 -1.96 -17.80
C GLU A 260 24.88 -0.50 -18.30
N ARG A 261 24.39 -0.26 -19.52
CA ARG A 261 24.25 1.09 -20.07
C ARG A 261 23.30 1.93 -19.25
N TYR A 262 22.18 1.36 -18.87
CA TYR A 262 21.15 2.02 -18.06
C TYR A 262 21.68 2.39 -16.66
N LEU A 263 22.35 1.45 -15.99
CA LEU A 263 22.94 1.71 -14.66
C LEU A 263 24.02 2.79 -14.70
N LYS A 264 24.85 2.82 -15.75
CA LYS A 264 25.85 3.89 -15.99
C LYS A 264 25.19 5.25 -16.20
N GLN A 265 24.08 5.32 -16.93
CA GLN A 265 23.32 6.57 -17.14
C GLN A 265 22.73 7.11 -15.81
N LEU A 266 22.39 6.22 -14.89
CA LEU A 266 21.91 6.59 -13.56
C LEU A 266 23.03 6.93 -12.57
N SER A 267 24.30 6.83 -13.01
CA SER A 267 25.49 7.02 -12.15
C SER A 267 25.49 6.15 -10.89
N LEU A 268 24.87 4.97 -10.97
CA LEU A 268 24.87 4.02 -9.86
C LEU A 268 26.22 3.30 -9.76
N PRO A 269 26.81 3.17 -8.57
CA PRO A 269 27.98 2.32 -8.35
C PRO A 269 27.56 0.85 -8.45
N PHE A 270 28.00 0.14 -9.48
CA PHE A 270 27.68 -1.28 -9.62
C PHE A 270 28.89 -2.10 -10.05
N LYS A 271 28.92 -3.34 -9.59
CA LYS A 271 29.84 -4.38 -10.00
C LYS A 271 29.09 -5.44 -10.81
N LYS A 272 29.58 -5.73 -12.01
CA LYS A 272 29.10 -6.88 -12.79
C LYS A 272 29.86 -8.13 -12.37
N VAL A 273 29.12 -9.19 -12.06
CA VAL A 273 29.66 -10.53 -11.80
C VAL A 273 29.23 -11.44 -12.95
N ASP A 274 30.20 -11.89 -13.73
CA ASP A 274 29.94 -12.90 -14.77
C ASP A 274 29.98 -14.30 -14.13
N ALA A 275 28.80 -14.91 -14.10
CA ALA A 275 28.58 -16.24 -13.54
C ALA A 275 27.94 -17.21 -14.55
N GLY A 276 27.90 -16.85 -15.83
CA GLY A 276 27.20 -17.62 -16.88
C GLY A 276 27.63 -19.08 -16.94
N GLU A 277 28.92 -19.37 -16.93
CA GLU A 277 29.42 -20.74 -16.96
C GLU A 277 29.00 -21.57 -15.74
N LEU A 278 29.00 -20.96 -14.55
CA LEU A 278 28.55 -21.60 -13.32
C LEU A 278 27.07 -22.01 -13.39
N PHE A 279 26.19 -21.08 -13.80
CA PHE A 279 24.76 -21.38 -13.92
C PHE A 279 24.48 -22.43 -14.99
N LEU A 280 25.06 -22.30 -16.17
CA LEU A 280 24.87 -23.24 -17.26
C LEU A 280 25.37 -24.65 -16.94
N SER A 281 26.51 -24.76 -16.27
CA SER A 281 27.07 -26.06 -15.85
C SER A 281 26.12 -26.80 -14.87
N ARG A 282 25.51 -26.07 -13.93
CA ARG A 282 24.58 -26.65 -12.95
C ARG A 282 23.22 -27.02 -13.54
N LEU A 283 22.81 -26.34 -14.60
CA LEU A 283 21.56 -26.62 -15.30
C LEU A 283 21.68 -27.74 -16.34
N LYS A 284 22.89 -28.17 -16.66
CA LYS A 284 23.12 -29.20 -17.69
C LYS A 284 22.42 -30.50 -17.32
N GLY A 285 21.53 -30.97 -18.20
CA GLY A 285 20.77 -32.23 -18.03
C GLY A 285 19.56 -32.12 -17.11
N VAL A 286 19.26 -30.96 -16.55
CA VAL A 286 18.04 -30.74 -15.77
C VAL A 286 16.89 -30.42 -16.71
N GLU A 287 15.81 -31.18 -16.66
CA GLU A 287 14.63 -30.97 -17.54
C GLU A 287 13.47 -30.33 -16.78
N ASP A 288 13.26 -30.70 -15.51
CA ASP A 288 12.16 -30.22 -14.71
C ASP A 288 12.23 -28.71 -14.44
N PRO A 289 11.18 -27.93 -14.77
CA PRO A 289 11.19 -26.48 -14.62
C PRO A 289 11.32 -26.00 -13.17
N GLU A 290 10.77 -26.74 -12.21
CA GLU A 290 10.81 -26.36 -10.79
C GLU A 290 12.21 -26.62 -10.21
N GLU A 291 12.85 -27.70 -10.64
CA GLU A 291 14.24 -27.99 -10.29
C GLU A 291 15.20 -26.94 -10.88
N LYS A 292 15.00 -26.55 -12.16
CA LYS A 292 15.75 -25.44 -12.77
C LYS A 292 15.63 -24.16 -11.95
N ARG A 293 14.42 -23.80 -11.52
CA ARG A 293 14.17 -22.60 -10.69
C ARG A 293 14.92 -22.65 -9.37
N LYS A 294 14.91 -23.78 -8.69
CA LYS A 294 15.64 -24.00 -7.42
C LYS A 294 17.14 -23.87 -7.62
N ILE A 295 17.71 -24.48 -8.68
CA ILE A 295 19.14 -24.41 -8.99
C ILE A 295 19.54 -22.97 -9.28
N VAL A 296 18.78 -22.24 -10.10
CA VAL A 296 19.03 -20.82 -10.41
C VAL A 296 19.01 -19.98 -9.14
N GLY A 297 17.99 -20.15 -8.30
CA GLY A 297 17.87 -19.42 -7.04
C GLY A 297 19.03 -19.68 -6.09
N HIS A 298 19.38 -20.95 -5.83
CA HIS A 298 20.50 -21.30 -4.97
C HIS A 298 21.84 -20.79 -5.49
N THR A 299 22.08 -20.91 -6.82
CA THR A 299 23.33 -20.44 -7.42
C THR A 299 23.46 -18.93 -7.32
N PHE A 300 22.35 -18.20 -7.51
CA PHE A 300 22.30 -16.74 -7.36
C PHE A 300 22.66 -16.34 -5.92
N ILE A 301 22.07 -17.01 -4.94
CA ILE A 301 22.34 -16.79 -3.52
C ILE A 301 23.83 -16.98 -3.22
N GLU A 302 24.43 -18.09 -3.64
CA GLU A 302 25.87 -18.36 -3.41
C GLU A 302 26.80 -17.32 -4.05
N VAL A 303 26.48 -16.85 -5.25
CA VAL A 303 27.26 -15.80 -5.92
C VAL A 303 27.13 -14.49 -5.16
N PHE A 304 25.92 -14.16 -4.75
CA PHE A 304 25.64 -12.92 -4.02
C PHE A 304 26.25 -12.92 -2.61
N GLU A 305 26.21 -14.04 -1.89
CA GLU A 305 26.84 -14.22 -0.57
C GLU A 305 28.32 -13.88 -0.61
N LYS A 306 29.08 -14.40 -1.60
CA LYS A 306 30.48 -14.10 -1.76
C LYS A 306 30.77 -12.61 -1.97
N GLU A 307 29.94 -11.94 -2.70
CA GLU A 307 30.09 -10.50 -2.94
C GLU A 307 29.71 -9.69 -1.68
N ALA A 308 28.66 -10.11 -0.97
CA ALA A 308 28.24 -9.47 0.27
C ALA A 308 29.33 -9.56 1.37
N GLU A 309 29.93 -10.73 1.54
CA GLU A 309 31.05 -10.92 2.48
C GLU A 309 32.25 -10.01 2.13
N ARG A 310 32.56 -9.85 0.85
CA ARG A 310 33.66 -8.99 0.38
C ARG A 310 33.40 -7.51 0.56
N SER A 311 32.12 -7.09 0.44
CA SER A 311 31.75 -5.67 0.55
C SER A 311 31.87 -5.13 1.97
N GLY A 312 31.77 -6.00 2.98
CA GLY A 312 31.66 -5.62 4.39
C GLY A 312 30.34 -4.85 4.67
N ALA A 313 29.29 -5.11 3.90
CA ALA A 313 27.99 -4.49 4.09
C ALA A 313 27.32 -4.97 5.38
N GLU A 314 26.52 -4.08 5.99
CA GLU A 314 25.71 -4.36 7.17
C GLU A 314 24.22 -4.50 6.79
N TYR A 315 23.85 -3.95 5.64
CA TYR A 315 22.47 -3.91 5.17
C TYR A 315 22.33 -4.51 3.78
N LEU A 316 21.23 -5.25 3.58
CA LEU A 316 20.78 -5.71 2.27
C LEU A 316 19.60 -4.83 1.81
N LEU A 317 19.77 -4.12 0.70
CA LEU A 317 18.71 -3.35 0.07
C LEU A 317 17.81 -4.27 -0.76
N GLN A 318 16.52 -4.21 -0.50
CA GLN A 318 15.51 -4.96 -1.23
C GLN A 318 14.40 -4.01 -1.70
N GLY A 319 14.09 -4.08 -2.99
CA GLY A 319 12.94 -3.36 -3.57
C GLY A 319 11.69 -4.21 -3.42
N THR A 320 10.97 -4.04 -2.31
CA THR A 320 9.73 -4.76 -2.04
C THR A 320 8.54 -3.90 -2.44
N LEU A 321 7.65 -4.44 -3.27
CA LEU A 321 6.41 -3.77 -3.64
C LEU A 321 5.31 -4.06 -2.62
N TYR A 322 4.41 -3.08 -2.43
CA TYR A 322 3.25 -3.26 -1.55
C TYR A 322 2.39 -4.50 -1.89
N PRO A 323 2.12 -4.84 -3.16
CA PRO A 323 1.46 -6.11 -3.50
C PRO A 323 2.18 -7.34 -2.95
N ASP A 324 3.51 -7.35 -2.94
CA ASP A 324 4.31 -8.45 -2.40
C ASP A 324 4.14 -8.56 -0.88
N VAL A 325 4.05 -7.44 -0.18
CA VAL A 325 3.78 -7.39 1.27
C VAL A 325 2.39 -7.95 1.57
N VAL A 326 1.38 -7.57 0.78
CA VAL A 326 -0.01 -8.04 0.95
C VAL A 326 -0.12 -9.54 0.69
N GLU A 327 0.56 -10.05 -0.34
CA GLU A 327 0.54 -11.46 -0.69
C GLU A 327 1.34 -12.33 0.30
N SER A 328 2.34 -11.78 0.98
CA SER A 328 3.18 -12.48 1.97
C SER A 328 2.73 -12.31 3.41
N ALA A 329 2.06 -11.21 3.75
CA ALA A 329 1.48 -11.04 5.07
C ALA A 329 0.37 -12.07 5.27
N GLY A 330 0.64 -13.09 6.06
CA GLY A 330 -0.34 -14.09 6.46
C GLY A 330 -1.47 -13.41 7.24
N ILE A 331 -2.49 -12.94 6.54
CA ILE A 331 -3.74 -12.52 7.16
C ILE A 331 -4.34 -13.79 7.78
N PRO A 332 -4.70 -13.81 9.06
CA PRO A 332 -5.36 -14.97 9.67
C PRO A 332 -6.57 -15.37 8.83
N GLY A 333 -6.51 -16.54 8.19
CA GLY A 333 -7.57 -17.06 7.33
C GLY A 333 -7.35 -16.91 5.81
N ALA A 334 -6.33 -16.21 5.33
CA ALA A 334 -5.97 -16.17 3.92
C ALA A 334 -4.96 -17.29 3.59
N LYS A 335 -5.20 -18.03 2.50
CA LYS A 335 -4.20 -18.97 1.96
C LYS A 335 -3.03 -18.15 1.41
N VAL A 336 -1.82 -18.44 1.88
CA VAL A 336 -0.58 -17.92 1.29
C VAL A 336 -0.53 -18.32 -0.18
N ILE A 337 -0.67 -17.36 -1.08
CA ILE A 337 -0.84 -17.64 -2.52
C ILE A 337 0.51 -17.83 -3.22
N LYS A 338 1.61 -17.29 -2.67
CA LYS A 338 2.97 -17.47 -3.19
C LYS A 338 4.03 -17.41 -2.10
N THR A 339 5.00 -18.32 -2.18
CA THR A 339 6.34 -18.10 -1.61
C THR A 339 7.06 -17.12 -2.53
N HIS A 340 7.24 -15.87 -2.07
CA HIS A 340 7.84 -14.84 -2.90
C HIS A 340 9.28 -15.16 -3.31
N HIS A 341 9.63 -14.72 -4.53
CA HIS A 341 10.97 -14.77 -5.11
C HIS A 341 12.01 -13.89 -4.39
N ASN A 342 11.60 -13.16 -3.39
CA ASN A 342 12.49 -12.41 -2.52
C ASN A 342 13.27 -13.42 -1.69
N VAL A 343 14.57 -13.31 -1.73
CA VAL A 343 15.62 -14.16 -1.22
C VAL A 343 15.40 -14.48 0.26
N GLY A 344 14.32 -15.21 0.56
CA GLY A 344 13.90 -15.58 1.91
C GLY A 344 15.04 -16.31 2.64
N GLY A 345 15.44 -15.76 3.79
CA GLY A 345 16.51 -16.31 4.62
C GLY A 345 17.93 -15.81 4.29
N LEU A 346 18.15 -15.04 3.21
CA LEU A 346 19.47 -14.49 2.90
C LEU A 346 19.95 -13.48 3.95
N PRO A 347 19.12 -12.53 4.42
CA PRO A 347 19.53 -11.59 5.45
C PRO A 347 19.98 -12.28 6.74
N GLU A 348 19.22 -13.28 7.20
CA GLU A 348 19.53 -14.01 8.43
C GLU A 348 20.82 -14.81 8.31
N LYS A 349 21.03 -15.48 7.17
CA LYS A 349 22.22 -16.30 6.91
C LYS A 349 23.50 -15.48 6.84
N LEU A 350 23.42 -14.26 6.29
CA LEU A 350 24.56 -13.34 6.15
C LEU A 350 24.70 -12.38 7.34
N GLY A 351 23.80 -12.39 8.31
CA GLY A 351 23.78 -11.42 9.41
C GLY A 351 23.52 -9.98 8.96
N LEU A 352 22.94 -9.79 7.76
CA LEU A 352 22.60 -8.49 7.20
C LEU A 352 21.23 -8.02 7.71
N LYS A 353 21.12 -6.72 7.97
CA LYS A 353 19.81 -6.08 8.25
C LYS A 353 19.13 -5.75 6.94
N LEU A 354 17.83 -5.96 6.86
CA LEU A 354 17.03 -5.62 5.68
C LEU A 354 16.76 -4.11 5.63
N LEU A 355 16.93 -3.50 4.46
CA LEU A 355 16.59 -2.12 4.15
C LEU A 355 15.56 -2.10 2.99
N GLU A 356 14.33 -1.68 3.28
CA GLU A 356 13.21 -1.59 2.33
C GLU A 356 12.66 -0.16 2.33
N PRO A 357 13.19 0.74 1.49
CA PRO A 357 12.81 2.14 1.48
C PRO A 357 11.42 2.43 0.87
#